data_4170abef40f8a7922d07e4bdf72a235d
#
_entry.id   4170abef40f8a7922d07e4bdf72a235d
#
_cell.length_a   1.000
_cell.length_b   1.000
_cell.length_c   1.000
_cell.angle_alpha   90.00
_cell.angle_beta   90.00
_cell.angle_gamma   90.00
#
_symmetry.space_group_name_H-M   'P 1'
#
loop_
_entity.id
_entity.type
_entity.pdbx_description
1 polymer ?
#
loop_
_entity_poly.entity_id
_entity_poly.type
_entity_poly.pdbx_seq_one_letter_code
_entity_poly.pdbx_strand_id
1 'polypeptide(L)'
;MKALHITIYGIVQGVWFRATTREQAQRLGVIGWVRNTPDGAVEALMQGDDGPVDALLDWCRQGPPGARVEKITAVEVEPDEGIQGFRILY
;
A
#
# COMPACT_ATOMS: atom_id res chain seq x y z
N MET A 1 -12.42 -1.76 12.28
CA MET A 1 -11.09 -1.80 11.64
C MET A 1 -11.21 -2.48 10.29
N LYS A 2 -10.55 -1.93 9.29
CA LYS A 2 -10.58 -2.44 7.92
C LYS A 2 -9.17 -2.88 7.52
N ALA A 3 -9.07 -3.98 6.79
CA ALA A 3 -7.80 -4.43 6.23
C ALA A 3 -7.98 -4.77 4.76
N LEU A 4 -7.12 -4.20 3.91
CA LEU A 4 -7.12 -4.45 2.47
C LEU A 4 -5.77 -5.01 2.06
N HIS A 5 -5.80 -6.08 1.28
CA HIS A 5 -4.62 -6.59 0.59
C HIS A 5 -4.69 -6.08 -0.84
N ILE A 6 -3.70 -5.31 -1.26
CA ILE A 6 -3.70 -4.71 -2.59
C ILE A 6 -2.48 -5.13 -3.39
N THR A 7 -2.66 -5.16 -4.71
CA THR A 7 -1.57 -5.35 -5.66
C THR A 7 -1.67 -4.26 -6.70
N ILE A 8 -0.55 -3.58 -6.95
CA ILE A 8 -0.47 -2.42 -7.82
C ILE A 8 0.41 -2.79 -9.01
N TYR A 9 -0.15 -2.68 -10.21
CA TYR A 9 0.51 -3.04 -11.46
C TYR A 9 0.82 -1.80 -12.28
N GLY A 10 1.91 -1.86 -13.04
CA GLY A 10 2.34 -0.80 -13.92
C GLY A 10 3.82 -0.52 -13.75
N ILE A 11 4.23 0.73 -13.96
CA ILE A 11 5.60 1.17 -13.68
C ILE A 11 5.61 1.65 -12.24
N VAL A 12 5.88 0.72 -11.32
CA VAL A 12 5.73 0.96 -9.88
C VAL A 12 6.96 0.55 -9.07
N GLN A 13 7.91 -0.14 -9.68
CA GLN A 13 9.20 -0.45 -9.04
C GLN A 13 10.27 0.52 -9.53
N GLY A 14 11.22 0.86 -8.65
CA GLY A 14 12.30 1.78 -9.02
C GLY A 14 11.90 3.25 -9.05
N VAL A 15 10.72 3.59 -8.52
CA VAL A 15 10.19 4.96 -8.52
C VAL A 15 9.82 5.44 -7.12
N TRP A 16 10.42 4.86 -6.08
CA TRP A 16 10.20 5.21 -4.68
C TRP A 16 8.79 4.91 -4.17
N PHE A 17 8.07 4.01 -4.83
CA PHE A 17 6.68 3.71 -4.48
C PHE A 17 6.56 3.19 -3.04
N ARG A 18 7.42 2.25 -2.65
CA ARG A 18 7.37 1.67 -1.30
C ARG A 18 7.63 2.72 -0.22
N ALA A 19 8.67 3.53 -0.39
CA ALA A 19 9.04 4.55 0.60
C ALA A 19 7.94 5.60 0.74
N THR A 20 7.37 6.05 -0.37
CA THR A 20 6.32 7.06 -0.36
C THR A 20 5.01 6.50 0.19
N THR A 21 4.70 5.24 -0.10
CA THR A 21 3.53 4.57 0.48
C THR A 21 3.64 4.53 2.01
N ARG A 22 4.82 4.18 2.53
CA ARG A 22 5.04 4.17 3.97
C ARG A 22 4.85 5.56 4.57
N GLU A 23 5.38 6.59 3.94
CA GLU A 23 5.19 7.97 4.39
C GLU A 23 3.72 8.33 4.49
N GLN A 24 2.95 8.05 3.44
CA GLN A 24 1.52 8.34 3.43
C GLN A 24 0.78 7.53 4.48
N ALA A 25 1.11 6.26 4.64
CA ALA A 25 0.51 5.42 5.65
C ALA A 25 0.74 5.98 7.05
N GLN A 26 1.96 6.40 7.35
CA GLN A 26 2.30 6.97 8.66
C GLN A 26 1.54 8.26 8.92
N ARG A 27 1.41 9.12 7.92
CA ARG A 27 0.63 10.36 8.04
C ARG A 27 -0.84 10.09 8.32
N LEU A 28 -1.40 9.04 7.72
CA LEU A 28 -2.80 8.70 7.84
C LEU A 28 -3.10 7.81 9.05
N GLY A 29 -2.07 7.30 9.72
CA GLY A 29 -2.27 6.38 10.83
C GLY A 29 -2.64 4.98 10.38
N VAL A 30 -2.27 4.59 9.16
CA VAL A 30 -2.51 3.25 8.63
C VAL A 30 -1.30 2.37 8.96
N ILE A 31 -1.55 1.15 9.40
CA ILE A 31 -0.52 0.15 9.68
C ILE A 31 -0.54 -0.91 8.59
N GLY A 32 0.54 -1.67 8.47
CA GLY A 32 0.65 -2.72 7.47
C GLY A 32 2.06 -2.86 6.92
N TRP A 33 2.13 -3.21 5.65
CA TRP A 33 3.41 -3.38 4.98
C TRP A 33 3.27 -3.17 3.47
N VAL A 34 4.41 -2.99 2.82
CA VAL A 34 4.50 -2.84 1.36
C VAL A 34 5.77 -3.54 0.88
N ARG A 35 5.70 -4.20 -0.26
CA ARG A 35 6.86 -4.87 -0.86
C ARG A 35 6.76 -4.89 -2.38
N ASN A 36 7.91 -5.04 -3.04
CA ASN A 36 7.94 -5.35 -4.46
C ASN A 36 7.69 -6.85 -4.65
N THR A 37 7.01 -7.21 -5.73
CA THR A 37 6.84 -8.60 -6.11
C THR A 37 7.84 -8.98 -7.21
N PRO A 38 8.15 -10.28 -7.39
CA PRO A 38 9.11 -10.70 -8.42
C PRO A 38 8.65 -10.37 -9.84
N ASP A 39 7.35 -10.24 -10.09
CA ASP A 39 6.80 -9.96 -11.41
C ASP A 39 6.66 -8.47 -11.73
N GLY A 40 7.24 -7.60 -10.89
CA GLY A 40 7.28 -6.17 -11.18
C GLY A 40 6.17 -5.34 -10.55
N ALA A 41 5.29 -5.94 -9.75
CA ALA A 41 4.23 -5.24 -9.06
C ALA A 41 4.66 -4.76 -7.67
N VAL A 42 3.79 -4.00 -7.02
CA VAL A 42 3.90 -3.63 -5.60
C VAL A 42 2.71 -4.24 -4.88
N GLU A 43 2.97 -4.92 -3.78
CA GLU A 43 1.96 -5.55 -2.95
C GLU A 43 1.95 -4.88 -1.59
N ALA A 44 0.77 -4.68 -1.01
CA ALA A 44 0.66 -4.02 0.29
C ALA A 44 -0.51 -4.57 1.10
N LEU A 45 -0.36 -4.53 2.42
CA LEU A 45 -1.46 -4.69 3.36
C LEU A 45 -1.68 -3.34 4.04
N MET A 46 -2.92 -2.87 4.03
CA MET A 46 -3.30 -1.60 4.64
C MET A 46 -4.38 -1.86 5.67
N GLN A 47 -4.15 -1.44 6.91
CA GLN A 47 -5.03 -1.76 8.03
C GLN A 47 -5.20 -0.55 8.93
N GLY A 48 -6.44 -0.31 9.35
CA GLY A 48 -6.77 0.81 10.22
C GLY A 48 -8.23 1.19 10.09
N ASP A 49 -8.56 2.42 10.46
CA ASP A 49 -9.90 2.95 10.29
C ASP A 49 -10.25 3.08 8.82
N ASP A 50 -11.53 2.97 8.50
CA ASP A 50 -12.00 2.93 7.11
C ASP A 50 -11.55 4.14 6.30
N GLY A 51 -11.75 5.35 6.83
CA GLY A 51 -11.39 6.58 6.13
C GLY A 51 -9.91 6.64 5.75
N PRO A 52 -8.99 6.50 6.72
CA PRO A 52 -7.56 6.49 6.42
C PRO A 52 -7.13 5.38 5.45
N VAL A 53 -7.66 4.16 5.59
CA VAL A 53 -7.33 3.06 4.68
C VAL A 53 -7.78 3.40 3.25
N ASP A 54 -9.00 3.91 3.11
CA ASP A 54 -9.52 4.31 1.79
C ASP A 54 -8.70 5.45 1.19
N ALA A 55 -8.27 6.41 2.01
CA ALA A 55 -7.43 7.51 1.55
C ALA A 55 -6.08 7.01 1.05
N LEU A 56 -5.47 6.04 1.74
CA LEU A 56 -4.21 5.47 1.30
C LEU A 56 -4.37 4.70 -0.02
N LEU A 57 -5.44 3.95 -0.16
CA LEU A 57 -5.74 3.26 -1.42
C LEU A 57 -5.90 4.27 -2.56
N ASP A 58 -6.64 5.35 -2.33
CA ASP A 58 -6.82 6.39 -3.34
C ASP A 58 -5.49 7.03 -3.74
N TRP A 59 -4.60 7.28 -2.78
CA TRP A 59 -3.28 7.79 -3.08
C TRP A 59 -2.50 6.81 -3.97
N CYS A 60 -2.61 5.52 -3.71
CA CYS A 60 -1.91 4.49 -4.48
C CYS A 60 -2.38 4.42 -5.93
N ARG A 61 -3.60 4.86 -6.23
CA ARG A 61 -4.11 4.90 -7.61
C ARG A 61 -3.29 5.84 -8.48
N GLN A 62 -2.71 6.85 -7.89
CA GLN A 62 -1.84 7.81 -8.56
C GLN A 62 -0.37 7.46 -8.35
N GLY A 63 0.00 7.15 -7.11
CA GLY A 63 1.36 6.87 -6.73
C GLY A 63 2.25 8.12 -6.70
N PRO A 64 3.55 7.94 -6.48
CA PRO A 64 4.52 9.03 -6.48
C PRO A 64 4.81 9.52 -7.89
N PRO A 65 5.45 10.70 -8.04
CA PRO A 65 5.95 11.15 -9.35
C PRO A 65 6.85 10.09 -9.97
N GLY A 66 6.69 9.85 -11.26
CA GLY A 66 7.43 8.82 -11.96
C GLY A 66 6.75 7.46 -11.99
N ALA A 67 5.78 7.22 -11.13
CA ALA A 67 5.00 6.00 -11.17
C ALA A 67 3.92 6.09 -12.25
N ARG A 68 3.58 4.93 -12.80
CA ARG A 68 2.47 4.80 -13.73
C ARG A 68 1.64 3.59 -13.31
N VAL A 69 0.54 3.88 -12.61
CA VAL A 69 -0.34 2.84 -12.11
C VAL A 69 -1.34 2.48 -13.21
N GLU A 70 -1.30 1.24 -13.65
CA GLU A 70 -2.18 0.75 -14.71
C GLU A 70 -3.40 0.02 -14.14
N LYS A 71 -3.21 -0.66 -13.01
CA LYS A 71 -4.27 -1.47 -12.43
C LYS A 71 -3.99 -1.67 -10.95
N ILE A 72 -5.04 -1.68 -10.14
CA ILE A 72 -4.98 -2.08 -8.74
C ILE A 72 -6.04 -3.14 -8.48
N THR A 73 -5.65 -4.21 -7.80
CA THR A 73 -6.61 -5.15 -7.23
C THR A 73 -6.61 -4.95 -5.72
N ALA A 74 -7.78 -4.94 -5.12
CA ALA A 74 -7.94 -4.77 -3.69
C ALA A 74 -8.93 -5.81 -3.18
N VAL A 75 -8.50 -6.53 -2.14
CA VAL A 75 -9.32 -7.58 -1.51
C VAL A 75 -9.38 -7.27 -0.03
N GLU A 76 -10.59 -7.23 0.52
CA GLU A 76 -10.77 -7.07 1.95
C GLU A 76 -10.39 -8.39 2.64
N VAL A 77 -9.57 -8.29 3.70
CA VAL A 77 -9.08 -9.44 4.46
C VAL A 77 -9.31 -9.20 5.95
N GLU A 78 -9.15 -10.25 6.74
CA GLU A 78 -9.22 -10.12 8.18
C GLU A 78 -8.03 -9.29 8.69
N PRO A 79 -8.26 -8.34 9.62
CA PRO A 79 -7.16 -7.61 10.22
C PRO A 79 -6.18 -8.54 10.95
N ASP A 80 -4.90 -8.22 10.84
CA ASP A 80 -3.83 -8.95 11.52
C ASP A 80 -3.46 -8.18 12.78
N GLU A 81 -3.76 -8.74 13.94
CA GLU A 81 -3.51 -8.10 15.22
C GLU A 81 -2.04 -7.99 15.58
N GLY A 82 -1.18 -8.75 14.91
CA GLY A 82 0.26 -8.74 15.16
C GLY A 82 1.01 -7.60 14.46
N ILE A 83 0.32 -6.83 13.60
CA ILE A 83 0.98 -5.77 12.83
C ILE A 83 1.16 -4.53 13.70
N GLN A 84 2.37 -3.97 13.67
CA GLN A 84 2.71 -2.73 14.34
C GLN A 84 3.39 -1.79 13.35
N GLY A 85 2.83 -0.59 13.19
CA GLY A 85 3.37 0.40 12.29
C GLY A 85 3.24 0.00 10.82
N PHE A 86 3.94 0.71 9.96
CA PHE A 86 3.96 0.41 8.52
C PHE A 86 5.39 0.12 8.09
N ARG A 87 5.61 -1.05 7.50
CA ARG A 87 6.94 -1.54 7.17
C ARG A 87 7.13 -1.75 5.68
N ILE A 88 8.36 -1.54 5.23
CA ILE A 88 8.78 -1.98 3.90
C ILE A 88 9.40 -3.38 4.05
N LEU A 89 8.88 -4.34 3.31
CA LEU A 89 9.44 -5.69 3.27
C LEU A 89 10.33 -5.84 2.04
N TYR A 90 11.39 -6.61 2.19
CA TYR A 90 12.38 -6.82 1.12
C TYR A 90 12.46 -8.26 0.69
#